data_4863e870f7e4d925885cb3b36cf646ac
#
_entry.id   4863e870f7e4d925885cb3b36cf646ac
#
_cell.length_a   1.000
_cell.length_b   1.000
_cell.length_c   1.000
_cell.angle_alpha   90.00
_cell.angle_beta   90.00
_cell.angle_gamma   90.00
#
_symmetry.space_group_name_H-M   'P 1'
#
loop_
_entity.id
_entity.type
_entity.pdbx_description
1 polymer ?
#
loop_
_entity_poly.entity_id
_entity_poly.type
_entity_poly.pdbx_seq_one_letter_code
_entity_poly.pdbx_strand_id
1 'polypeptide(L)'
;MTVFMTSSPCVIGADRAILSNANGFIDKFKASLPPRPRALYVCSNPDTHEETDGYGRDMCTAIKEAGIAISHWTVLDGRNEKDAQLLIWESDLIILAGGHVPTQNLFFQRIKLSKLLKNYQGVIMGMSAGSMNCARRVYAQPEDPGESRPDFQRFYPGLGLSEINILPHYQQVFDRMLDGKRLYEDVTYPDSMGNSFLSLVDGSYITEEKGETTLYGEAYALTDGKFFQISHVDEIVPLG
;
A
#
# COMPACT_ATOMS: atom_id res chain seq x y z
N MET A 1 -13.43 10.94 0.10
CA MET A 1 -12.14 10.24 -0.12
C MET A 1 -12.40 8.73 -0.07
N THR A 2 -11.86 8.00 -1.04
CA THR A 2 -11.84 6.54 -1.05
C THR A 2 -10.38 6.08 -1.02
N VAL A 3 -10.04 5.12 -0.14
CA VAL A 3 -8.69 4.57 -0.04
C VAL A 3 -8.72 3.10 -0.40
N PHE A 4 -7.85 2.69 -1.31
CA PHE A 4 -7.57 1.30 -1.64
C PHE A 4 -6.21 0.93 -1.03
N MET A 5 -6.17 -0.07 -0.17
CA MET A 5 -4.95 -0.64 0.38
C MET A 5 -4.76 -2.02 -0.23
N THR A 6 -3.88 -2.15 -1.22
CA THR A 6 -3.66 -3.39 -1.96
C THR A 6 -2.42 -4.13 -1.46
N SER A 7 -2.45 -5.46 -1.46
CA SER A 7 -1.24 -6.27 -1.36
C SER A 7 -0.39 -6.01 -2.62
N SER A 8 -0.75 -6.61 -3.73
CA SER A 8 -0.30 -6.21 -5.08
C SER A 8 -1.51 -6.04 -5.97
N PRO A 9 -1.70 -4.89 -6.65
CA PRO A 9 -2.77 -4.71 -7.61
C PRO A 9 -2.42 -5.29 -8.97
N CYS A 10 -1.24 -5.87 -9.14
CA CYS A 10 -0.73 -6.35 -10.42
C CYS A 10 -0.74 -7.88 -10.53
N VAL A 11 -0.73 -8.36 -11.76
CA VAL A 11 -0.59 -9.78 -12.09
C VAL A 11 0.80 -10.27 -11.64
N ILE A 12 0.83 -11.35 -10.86
CA ILE A 12 2.06 -11.95 -10.35
C ILE A 12 2.84 -12.59 -11.50
N GLY A 13 4.17 -12.39 -11.51
CA GLY A 13 5.08 -13.02 -12.47
C GLY A 13 5.04 -12.44 -13.87
N ALA A 14 4.37 -11.31 -14.08
CA ALA A 14 4.45 -10.58 -15.35
C ALA A 14 5.78 -9.80 -15.44
N ASP A 15 6.35 -9.72 -16.65
CA ASP A 15 7.59 -8.99 -16.91
C ASP A 15 7.47 -7.47 -16.77
N ARG A 16 6.23 -6.96 -16.65
CA ARG A 16 5.91 -5.55 -16.45
C ARG A 16 4.65 -5.41 -15.60
N ALA A 17 4.37 -4.22 -15.12
CA ALA A 17 3.13 -3.94 -14.42
C ALA A 17 1.90 -4.17 -15.34
N ILE A 18 0.99 -5.04 -14.92
CA ILE A 18 -0.32 -5.27 -15.52
C ILE A 18 -1.32 -5.33 -14.38
N LEU A 19 -2.32 -4.45 -14.36
CA LEU A 19 -3.34 -4.49 -13.30
C LEU A 19 -4.15 -5.80 -13.40
N SER A 20 -4.38 -6.40 -12.23
CA SER A 20 -5.22 -7.59 -12.07
C SER A 20 -6.65 -7.19 -11.72
N ASN A 21 -7.64 -7.85 -12.30
CA ASN A 21 -9.04 -7.71 -11.84
C ASN A 21 -9.43 -8.76 -10.79
N ALA A 22 -8.46 -9.36 -10.10
CA ALA A 22 -8.74 -10.25 -8.98
C ALA A 22 -9.64 -9.54 -7.96
N ASN A 23 -10.62 -10.27 -7.45
CA ASN A 23 -11.63 -9.78 -6.50
C ASN A 23 -12.37 -8.50 -6.99
N GLY A 24 -12.49 -8.31 -8.32
CA GLY A 24 -13.18 -7.16 -8.92
C GLY A 24 -12.45 -5.82 -8.77
N PHE A 25 -11.13 -5.85 -8.53
CA PHE A 25 -10.33 -4.64 -8.22
C PHE A 25 -10.44 -3.56 -9.29
N ILE A 26 -10.18 -3.90 -10.58
CA ILE A 26 -10.20 -2.91 -11.68
C ILE A 26 -11.58 -2.25 -11.78
N ASP A 27 -12.66 -3.04 -11.70
CA ASP A 27 -14.02 -2.54 -11.85
C ASP A 27 -14.36 -1.55 -10.72
N LYS A 28 -14.07 -1.92 -9.47
CA LYS A 28 -14.31 -1.06 -8.31
C LYS A 28 -13.42 0.19 -8.33
N PHE A 29 -12.15 0.04 -8.65
CA PHE A 29 -11.20 1.15 -8.74
C PHE A 29 -11.62 2.16 -9.81
N LYS A 30 -11.97 1.66 -11.01
CA LYS A 30 -12.46 2.50 -12.11
C LYS A 30 -13.75 3.24 -11.76
N ALA A 31 -14.70 2.55 -11.09
CA ALA A 31 -15.96 3.16 -10.65
C ALA A 31 -15.77 4.27 -9.60
N SER A 32 -14.65 4.27 -8.88
CA SER A 32 -14.34 5.30 -7.87
C SER A 32 -13.68 6.55 -8.45
N LEU A 33 -13.30 6.53 -9.72
CA LEU A 33 -12.55 7.60 -10.38
C LEU A 33 -13.45 8.46 -11.28
N PRO A 34 -13.13 9.75 -11.47
CA PRO A 34 -13.73 10.54 -12.54
C PRO A 34 -13.30 9.99 -13.92
N PRO A 35 -14.02 10.33 -15.02
CA PRO A 35 -13.77 9.74 -16.35
C PRO A 35 -12.33 9.92 -16.88
N ARG A 36 -11.65 10.99 -16.47
CA ARG A 36 -10.28 11.33 -16.91
C ARG A 36 -9.46 11.89 -15.75
N PRO A 37 -9.08 11.07 -14.76
CA PRO A 37 -8.41 11.54 -13.55
C PRO A 37 -7.02 12.13 -13.86
N ARG A 38 -6.65 13.13 -13.08
CA ARG A 38 -5.26 13.57 -12.91
C ARG A 38 -4.63 12.70 -11.84
N ALA A 39 -3.53 12.03 -12.16
CA ALA A 39 -2.89 11.07 -11.27
C ALA A 39 -1.54 11.58 -10.79
N LEU A 40 -1.29 11.40 -9.49
CA LEU A 40 -0.03 11.65 -8.80
C LEU A 40 0.54 10.32 -8.30
N TYR A 41 1.72 9.96 -8.77
CA TYR A 41 2.48 8.81 -8.27
C TYR A 41 3.49 9.29 -7.23
N VAL A 42 3.31 8.92 -5.97
CA VAL A 42 4.20 9.26 -4.87
C VAL A 42 5.18 8.12 -4.66
N CYS A 43 6.46 8.40 -4.81
CA CYS A 43 7.53 7.40 -4.77
C CYS A 43 7.71 6.73 -3.41
N SER A 44 8.43 5.61 -3.39
CA SER A 44 8.88 4.95 -2.15
C SER A 44 10.24 5.49 -1.68
N ASN A 45 11.14 5.79 -2.61
CA ASN A 45 12.43 6.36 -2.32
C ASN A 45 12.61 7.67 -3.11
N PRO A 46 12.68 8.83 -2.42
CA PRO A 46 12.73 10.13 -3.07
C PRO A 46 14.03 10.42 -3.83
N ASP A 47 15.07 9.62 -3.61
CA ASP A 47 16.42 9.88 -4.13
C ASP A 47 16.78 8.95 -5.31
N THR A 48 15.99 7.89 -5.60
CA THR A 48 16.19 6.97 -6.72
C THR A 48 15.35 7.38 -7.95
N HIS A 49 15.70 8.51 -8.57
CA HIS A 49 14.87 9.16 -9.57
C HIS A 49 14.62 8.31 -10.82
N GLU A 50 15.66 7.64 -11.35
CA GLU A 50 15.55 6.83 -12.57
C GLU A 50 14.62 5.63 -12.36
N GLU A 51 14.79 4.92 -11.24
CA GLU A 51 13.91 3.80 -10.86
C GLU A 51 12.48 4.27 -10.66
N THR A 52 12.30 5.38 -9.92
CA THR A 52 11.00 6.00 -9.69
C THR A 52 10.29 6.37 -10.99
N ASP A 53 11.00 6.97 -11.93
CA ASP A 53 10.47 7.31 -13.25
C ASP A 53 10.10 6.06 -14.06
N GLY A 54 10.88 4.97 -13.93
CA GLY A 54 10.59 3.67 -14.52
C GLY A 54 9.28 3.08 -13.98
N TYR A 55 9.21 2.87 -12.68
CA TYR A 55 8.01 2.34 -12.02
C TYR A 55 6.77 3.21 -12.25
N GLY A 56 6.93 4.54 -12.23
CA GLY A 56 5.84 5.47 -12.52
C GLY A 56 5.32 5.34 -13.94
N ARG A 57 6.18 5.18 -14.95
CA ARG A 57 5.76 4.95 -16.35
C ARG A 57 5.05 3.62 -16.52
N ASP A 58 5.57 2.56 -15.90
CA ASP A 58 4.99 1.22 -15.99
C ASP A 58 3.60 1.20 -15.35
N MET A 59 3.44 1.80 -14.19
CA MET A 59 2.13 1.91 -13.53
C MET A 59 1.15 2.77 -14.33
N CYS A 60 1.59 3.91 -14.88
CA CYS A 60 0.75 4.72 -15.77
C CYS A 60 0.24 3.92 -16.98
N THR A 61 1.11 3.10 -17.56
CA THR A 61 0.78 2.23 -18.69
C THR A 61 -0.22 1.17 -18.27
N ALA A 62 0.02 0.48 -17.15
CA ALA A 62 -0.89 -0.55 -16.62
C ALA A 62 -2.31 0.00 -16.34
N ILE A 63 -2.40 1.19 -15.76
CA ILE A 63 -3.69 1.85 -15.49
C ILE A 63 -4.41 2.19 -16.80
N LYS A 64 -3.71 2.70 -17.81
CA LYS A 64 -4.30 3.01 -19.12
C LYS A 64 -4.76 1.74 -19.86
N GLU A 65 -3.98 0.66 -19.80
CA GLU A 65 -4.34 -0.62 -20.39
C GLU A 65 -5.56 -1.27 -19.70
N ALA A 66 -5.77 -1.01 -18.41
CA ALA A 66 -6.98 -1.38 -17.69
C ALA A 66 -8.21 -0.51 -18.07
N GLY A 67 -8.07 0.40 -19.02
CA GLY A 67 -9.15 1.22 -19.56
C GLY A 67 -9.49 2.45 -18.72
N ILE A 68 -8.52 2.97 -17.94
CA ILE A 68 -8.66 4.23 -17.20
C ILE A 68 -7.91 5.34 -17.94
N ALA A 69 -8.64 6.31 -18.47
CA ALA A 69 -8.09 7.38 -19.31
C ALA A 69 -7.46 8.50 -18.48
N ILE A 70 -6.21 8.30 -18.05
CA ILE A 70 -5.45 9.33 -17.31
C ILE A 70 -5.29 10.59 -18.14
N SER A 71 -5.72 11.74 -17.61
CA SER A 71 -5.59 13.05 -18.27
C SER A 71 -4.21 13.70 -18.06
N HIS A 72 -3.63 13.48 -16.88
CA HIS A 72 -2.32 13.99 -16.51
C HIS A 72 -1.65 13.00 -15.54
N TRP A 73 -0.34 12.82 -15.67
CA TRP A 73 0.47 11.96 -14.81
C TRP A 73 1.67 12.73 -14.29
N THR A 74 1.82 12.77 -12.98
CA THR A 74 2.95 13.42 -12.32
C THR A 74 3.57 12.44 -11.33
N VAL A 75 4.89 12.48 -11.20
CA VAL A 75 5.65 11.78 -10.16
C VAL A 75 6.04 12.78 -9.09
N LEU A 76 5.79 12.44 -7.83
CA LEU A 76 6.25 13.20 -6.66
C LEU A 76 7.40 12.45 -6.01
N ASP A 77 8.58 13.07 -6.00
CA ASP A 77 9.79 12.57 -5.36
C ASP A 77 10.65 13.74 -4.80
N GLY A 78 11.94 13.51 -4.52
CA GLY A 78 12.85 14.53 -3.98
C GLY A 78 13.06 15.74 -4.90
N ARG A 79 12.84 15.60 -6.21
CA ARG A 79 13.02 16.70 -7.20
C ARG A 79 11.98 17.81 -7.06
N ASN A 80 10.76 17.46 -6.62
CA ASN A 80 9.61 18.39 -6.56
C ASN A 80 8.84 18.32 -5.23
N GLU A 81 9.48 17.87 -4.16
CA GLU A 81 8.86 17.73 -2.83
C GLU A 81 8.30 19.06 -2.28
N LYS A 82 8.83 20.20 -2.71
CA LYS A 82 8.35 21.53 -2.33
C LYS A 82 6.96 21.84 -2.91
N ASP A 83 6.62 21.19 -4.00
CA ASP A 83 5.35 21.37 -4.71
C ASP A 83 4.30 20.36 -4.28
N ALA A 84 4.60 19.50 -3.29
CA ALA A 84 3.74 18.39 -2.86
C ALA A 84 2.30 18.84 -2.57
N GLN A 85 2.11 19.99 -1.91
CA GLN A 85 0.78 20.50 -1.59
C GLN A 85 -0.03 20.80 -2.87
N LEU A 86 0.59 21.46 -3.85
CA LEU A 86 -0.05 21.80 -5.11
C LEU A 86 -0.39 20.53 -5.90
N LEU A 87 0.58 19.61 -6.02
CA LEU A 87 0.44 18.36 -6.76
C LEU A 87 -0.68 17.49 -6.19
N ILE A 88 -0.78 17.38 -4.86
CA ILE A 88 -1.86 16.66 -4.18
C ILE A 88 -3.21 17.31 -4.46
N TRP A 89 -3.29 18.64 -4.32
CA TRP A 89 -4.55 19.35 -4.51
C TRP A 89 -5.08 19.26 -5.95
N GLU A 90 -4.20 19.23 -6.93
CA GLU A 90 -4.56 19.12 -8.35
C GLU A 90 -4.89 17.69 -8.80
N SER A 91 -4.73 16.68 -7.94
CA SER A 91 -4.89 15.27 -8.29
C SER A 91 -6.24 14.72 -7.89
N ASP A 92 -6.84 13.91 -8.75
CA ASP A 92 -8.05 13.11 -8.49
C ASP A 92 -7.69 11.73 -7.95
N LEU A 93 -6.49 11.23 -8.32
CA LEU A 93 -5.94 9.94 -7.93
C LEU A 93 -4.52 10.13 -7.38
N ILE A 94 -4.27 9.61 -6.19
CA ILE A 94 -2.93 9.52 -5.61
C ILE A 94 -2.55 8.03 -5.49
N ILE A 95 -1.39 7.68 -6.04
CA ILE A 95 -0.83 6.33 -5.95
C ILE A 95 0.37 6.38 -5.03
N LEU A 96 0.32 5.63 -3.92
CA LEU A 96 1.44 5.45 -3.01
C LEU A 96 2.21 4.19 -3.44
N ALA A 97 3.42 4.36 -3.92
CA ALA A 97 4.25 3.30 -4.49
C ALA A 97 4.51 2.15 -3.50
N GLY A 98 4.83 0.98 -4.01
CA GLY A 98 5.48 -0.09 -3.26
C GLY A 98 6.97 0.20 -3.03
N GLY A 99 7.60 -0.49 -2.09
CA GLY A 99 9.02 -0.39 -1.77
C GLY A 99 9.29 -0.56 -0.28
N HIS A 100 10.41 -0.06 0.22
CA HIS A 100 10.79 -0.20 1.62
C HIS A 100 9.97 0.72 2.53
N VAL A 101 9.25 0.13 3.49
CA VAL A 101 8.29 0.84 4.37
C VAL A 101 8.93 2.00 5.16
N PRO A 102 10.05 1.82 5.89
CA PRO A 102 10.67 2.91 6.62
C PRO A 102 11.14 4.07 5.74
N THR A 103 11.77 3.78 4.60
CA THR A 103 12.26 4.80 3.66
C THR A 103 11.11 5.66 3.13
N GLN A 104 10.04 5.02 2.71
CA GLN A 104 8.84 5.71 2.23
C GLN A 104 8.17 6.53 3.34
N ASN A 105 8.08 5.97 4.55
CA ASN A 105 7.50 6.65 5.71
C ASN A 105 8.26 7.95 6.03
N LEU A 106 9.59 7.92 6.03
CA LEU A 106 10.42 9.10 6.24
C LEU A 106 10.17 10.18 5.18
N PHE A 107 10.02 9.80 3.91
CA PHE A 107 9.66 10.74 2.85
C PHE A 107 8.27 11.34 3.08
N PHE A 108 7.27 10.52 3.42
CA PHE A 108 5.93 11.00 3.74
C PHE A 108 5.91 11.98 4.92
N GLN A 109 6.72 11.73 5.94
CA GLN A 109 6.89 12.66 7.07
C GLN A 109 7.56 13.97 6.62
N ARG A 110 8.62 13.90 5.80
CA ARG A 110 9.36 15.04 5.28
C ARG A 110 8.46 16.01 4.52
N ILE A 111 7.60 15.51 3.66
CA ILE A 111 6.62 16.31 2.91
C ILE A 111 5.32 16.58 3.70
N LYS A 112 5.20 16.08 4.93
CA LYS A 112 4.01 16.20 5.78
C LYS A 112 2.74 15.65 5.13
N LEU A 113 2.86 14.54 4.41
CA LEU A 113 1.79 13.98 3.57
C LEU A 113 0.48 13.75 4.35
N SER A 114 0.55 13.22 5.59
CA SER A 114 -0.64 13.03 6.44
C SER A 114 -1.44 14.32 6.64
N LYS A 115 -0.77 15.48 6.77
CA LYS A 115 -1.46 16.77 6.90
C LYS A 115 -2.07 17.23 5.59
N LEU A 116 -1.38 17.01 4.47
CA LEU A 116 -1.85 17.38 3.14
C LEU A 116 -3.08 16.57 2.72
N LEU A 117 -3.16 15.29 3.13
CA LEU A 117 -4.28 14.40 2.83
C LEU A 117 -5.52 14.63 3.69
N LYS A 118 -5.43 15.39 4.79
CA LYS A 118 -6.54 15.58 5.74
C LYS A 118 -7.85 16.04 5.10
N ASN A 119 -7.78 16.88 4.07
CA ASN A 119 -8.95 17.43 3.36
C ASN A 119 -9.05 16.92 1.91
N TYR A 120 -8.23 15.95 1.54
CA TYR A 120 -8.27 15.34 0.21
C TYR A 120 -9.59 14.57 0.02
N GLN A 121 -10.22 14.69 -1.16
CA GLN A 121 -11.51 14.07 -1.44
C GLN A 121 -11.48 13.06 -2.59
N GLY A 122 -10.34 12.92 -3.26
CA GLY A 122 -10.16 11.99 -4.38
C GLY A 122 -9.96 10.54 -3.93
N VAL A 123 -9.33 9.76 -4.79
CA VAL A 123 -9.01 8.36 -4.57
C VAL A 123 -7.53 8.20 -4.23
N ILE A 124 -7.22 7.38 -3.24
CA ILE A 124 -5.86 6.98 -2.88
C ILE A 124 -5.74 5.48 -3.12
N MET A 125 -4.70 5.06 -3.83
CA MET A 125 -4.34 3.66 -3.99
C MET A 125 -2.95 3.43 -3.41
N GLY A 126 -2.86 2.71 -2.30
CA GLY A 126 -1.60 2.20 -1.77
C GLY A 126 -1.26 0.85 -2.42
N MET A 127 0.02 0.61 -2.66
CA MET A 127 0.55 -0.66 -3.12
C MET A 127 1.62 -1.15 -2.15
N SER A 128 1.49 -2.36 -1.59
CA SER A 128 2.48 -2.94 -0.67
C SER A 128 2.86 -1.94 0.44
N ALA A 129 4.11 -1.45 0.47
CA ALA A 129 4.57 -0.44 1.45
C ALA A 129 3.68 0.81 1.50
N GLY A 130 3.17 1.28 0.36
CA GLY A 130 2.23 2.40 0.30
C GLY A 130 0.93 2.11 1.02
N SER A 131 0.44 0.88 0.95
CA SER A 131 -0.72 0.42 1.72
C SER A 131 -0.41 0.31 3.21
N MET A 132 0.75 -0.23 3.58
CA MET A 132 1.18 -0.32 4.98
C MET A 132 1.27 1.08 5.61
N ASN A 133 1.80 2.05 4.89
CA ASN A 133 1.92 3.44 5.34
C ASN A 133 0.57 4.17 5.46
N CYS A 134 -0.54 3.62 4.95
CA CYS A 134 -1.88 4.17 5.18
C CYS A 134 -2.34 4.06 6.64
N ALA A 135 -1.83 3.10 7.41
CA ALA A 135 -2.20 2.91 8.80
C ALA A 135 -1.89 4.16 9.66
N ARG A 136 -2.62 4.33 10.77
CA ARG A 136 -2.30 5.37 11.77
C ARG A 136 -0.96 5.07 12.46
N ARG A 137 -0.73 3.81 12.83
CA ARG A 137 0.52 3.29 13.38
C ARG A 137 1.00 2.17 12.46
N VAL A 138 2.01 2.47 11.66
CA VAL A 138 2.56 1.55 10.66
C VAL A 138 3.43 0.50 11.35
N TYR A 139 3.21 -0.77 11.05
CA TYR A 139 4.16 -1.84 11.36
C TYR A 139 5.06 -2.06 10.15
N ALA A 140 6.35 -1.79 10.29
CA ALA A 140 7.36 -2.12 9.31
C ALA A 140 7.84 -3.56 9.55
N GLN A 141 7.24 -4.51 8.85
CA GLN A 141 7.74 -5.88 8.84
C GLN A 141 9.16 -5.88 8.24
N PRO A 142 10.14 -6.55 8.86
CA PRO A 142 11.49 -6.60 8.33
C PRO A 142 11.56 -7.14 6.90
N GLU A 143 12.32 -6.46 6.05
CA GLU A 143 12.50 -6.81 4.64
C GLU A 143 13.98 -7.06 4.30
N ASP A 144 14.88 -6.22 4.79
CA ASP A 144 16.28 -6.20 4.43
C ASP A 144 17.17 -6.91 5.47
N PRO A 145 18.35 -7.43 5.06
CA PRO A 145 19.30 -8.03 5.99
C PRO A 145 19.67 -7.09 7.13
N GLY A 146 19.57 -7.60 8.35
CA GLY A 146 19.84 -6.85 9.58
C GLY A 146 18.61 -6.25 10.25
N GLU A 147 17.46 -6.25 9.59
CA GLU A 147 16.21 -5.67 10.13
C GLU A 147 15.48 -6.60 11.10
N SER A 148 15.81 -7.90 11.12
CA SER A 148 15.22 -8.83 12.11
C SER A 148 15.77 -8.65 13.54
N ARG A 149 16.69 -7.71 13.74
CA ARG A 149 17.28 -7.43 15.06
C ARG A 149 16.27 -6.79 16.01
N PRO A 150 16.45 -6.95 17.33
CA PRO A 150 15.54 -6.36 18.32
C PRO A 150 15.56 -4.83 18.36
N ASP A 151 16.65 -4.20 17.91
CA ASP A 151 16.84 -2.75 17.88
C ASP A 151 16.31 -2.08 16.59
N PHE A 152 15.87 -2.85 15.60
CA PHE A 152 15.19 -2.31 14.42
C PHE A 152 13.84 -1.71 14.82
N GLN A 153 13.59 -0.49 14.39
CA GLN A 153 12.31 0.17 14.66
C GLN A 153 11.18 -0.46 13.88
N ARG A 154 10.25 -1.15 14.56
CA ARG A 154 9.10 -1.83 13.98
C ARG A 154 7.93 -0.91 13.66
N PHE A 155 7.74 0.14 14.45
CA PHE A 155 6.53 0.96 14.38
C PHE A 155 6.84 2.42 14.11
N TYR A 156 6.06 3.01 13.20
CA TYR A 156 6.18 4.40 12.77
C TYR A 156 4.81 5.11 12.84
N PRO A 157 4.76 6.44 13.01
CA PRO A 157 3.54 7.18 12.74
C PRO A 157 3.25 7.14 11.23
N GLY A 158 2.02 6.75 10.85
CA GLY A 158 1.64 6.66 9.44
C GLY A 158 0.73 7.79 8.98
N LEU A 159 0.06 7.57 7.85
CA LEU A 159 -0.81 8.57 7.24
C LEU A 159 -2.13 8.75 7.99
N GLY A 160 -2.58 7.74 8.77
CA GLY A 160 -3.83 7.76 9.52
C GLY A 160 -5.06 7.72 8.62
N LEU A 161 -4.96 7.05 7.48
CA LEU A 161 -6.05 6.81 6.54
C LEU A 161 -6.87 5.56 6.92
N SER A 162 -6.29 4.67 7.72
CA SER A 162 -6.91 3.46 8.26
C SER A 162 -6.36 3.14 9.64
N GLU A 163 -7.11 2.39 10.45
CA GLU A 163 -6.63 1.80 11.69
C GLU A 163 -5.99 0.41 11.45
N ILE A 164 -6.12 -0.14 10.25
CA ILE A 164 -5.67 -1.49 9.91
C ILE A 164 -4.21 -1.48 9.50
N ASN A 165 -3.42 -2.38 10.10
CA ASN A 165 -2.08 -2.72 9.63
C ASN A 165 -2.16 -3.92 8.68
N ILE A 166 -1.87 -3.73 7.41
CA ILE A 166 -1.76 -4.83 6.47
C ILE A 166 -0.33 -5.36 6.38
N LEU A 167 -0.21 -6.66 6.11
CA LEU A 167 1.02 -7.34 5.71
C LEU A 167 0.80 -7.87 4.29
N PRO A 168 1.37 -7.23 3.28
CA PRO A 168 1.19 -7.64 1.90
C PRO A 168 2.01 -8.89 1.55
N HIS A 169 1.76 -9.45 0.36
CA HIS A 169 2.53 -10.54 -0.22
C HIS A 169 2.58 -11.82 0.63
N TYR A 170 1.52 -12.12 1.38
CA TYR A 170 1.47 -13.26 2.32
C TYR A 170 2.05 -14.54 1.71
N GLN A 171 1.62 -14.91 0.51
CA GLN A 171 2.06 -16.13 -0.17
C GLN A 171 3.56 -16.16 -0.55
N GLN A 172 4.22 -14.98 -0.55
CA GLN A 172 5.64 -14.87 -0.88
C GLN A 172 6.53 -14.78 0.37
N VAL A 173 5.97 -14.26 1.48
CA VAL A 173 6.76 -13.91 2.66
C VAL A 173 6.49 -14.81 3.88
N PHE A 174 5.43 -15.61 3.86
CA PHE A 174 5.05 -16.46 5.00
C PHE A 174 6.18 -17.40 5.44
N ASP A 175 6.80 -18.11 4.48
CA ASP A 175 7.91 -19.04 4.75
C ASP A 175 9.30 -18.38 4.62
N ARG A 176 9.36 -17.04 4.51
CA ARG A 176 10.62 -16.33 4.29
C ARG A 176 11.55 -16.44 5.49
N MET A 177 12.82 -16.73 5.20
CA MET A 177 13.91 -16.63 6.16
C MET A 177 14.62 -15.29 6.02
N LEU A 178 14.83 -14.59 7.14
CA LEU A 178 15.59 -13.33 7.21
C LEU A 178 16.54 -13.38 8.40
N ASP A 179 17.82 -13.14 8.18
CA ASP A 179 18.88 -13.18 9.22
C ASP A 179 18.86 -14.49 10.04
N GLY A 180 18.53 -15.61 9.43
CA GLY A 180 18.44 -16.92 10.07
C GLY A 180 17.17 -17.14 10.90
N LYS A 181 16.19 -16.24 10.84
CA LYS A 181 14.89 -16.35 11.52
C LYS A 181 13.76 -16.54 10.51
N ARG A 182 12.72 -17.28 10.90
CA ARG A 182 11.46 -17.35 10.15
C ARG A 182 10.72 -16.02 10.34
N LEU A 183 10.43 -15.33 9.26
CA LEU A 183 9.91 -13.97 9.33
C LEU A 183 8.58 -13.89 10.11
N TYR A 184 7.67 -14.84 9.87
CA TYR A 184 6.39 -14.84 10.58
C TYR A 184 6.54 -15.34 12.01
N GLU A 185 7.02 -16.57 12.22
CA GLU A 185 7.00 -17.23 13.53
C GLU A 185 7.96 -16.59 14.53
N ASP A 186 9.18 -16.21 14.08
CA ASP A 186 10.23 -15.76 14.99
C ASP A 186 10.27 -14.24 15.15
N VAL A 187 9.56 -13.48 14.26
CA VAL A 187 9.55 -12.00 14.28
C VAL A 187 8.13 -11.46 14.34
N THR A 188 7.28 -11.75 13.32
CA THR A 188 5.98 -11.09 13.19
C THR A 188 4.98 -11.56 14.26
N TYR A 189 4.98 -12.87 14.63
CA TYR A 189 4.13 -13.36 15.72
C TYR A 189 4.45 -12.72 17.07
N PRO A 190 5.73 -12.65 17.50
CA PRO A 190 6.08 -11.86 18.69
C PRO A 190 5.66 -10.41 18.62
N ASP A 191 5.83 -9.75 17.47
CA ASP A 191 5.45 -8.34 17.28
C ASP A 191 3.93 -8.13 17.28
N SER A 192 3.13 -9.19 17.05
CA SER A 192 1.66 -9.13 17.12
C SER A 192 1.09 -9.10 18.53
N MET A 193 1.92 -9.29 19.56
CA MET A 193 1.44 -9.21 20.95
C MET A 193 0.95 -7.79 21.27
N GLY A 194 -0.34 -7.65 21.57
CA GLY A 194 -1.01 -6.36 21.75
C GLY A 194 -1.22 -5.56 20.46
N ASN A 195 -1.01 -6.18 19.30
CA ASN A 195 -1.24 -5.60 17.98
C ASN A 195 -2.07 -6.57 17.12
N SER A 196 -2.68 -6.02 16.06
CA SER A 196 -3.41 -6.82 15.07
C SER A 196 -2.93 -6.46 13.67
N PHE A 197 -2.67 -7.48 12.87
CA PHE A 197 -2.24 -7.38 11.49
C PHE A 197 -3.16 -8.18 10.57
N LEU A 198 -3.39 -7.70 9.35
CA LEU A 198 -4.07 -8.44 8.30
C LEU A 198 -3.08 -8.80 7.18
N SER A 199 -2.76 -10.09 7.07
CA SER A 199 -1.92 -10.62 5.99
C SER A 199 -2.78 -10.82 4.74
N LEU A 200 -2.45 -10.09 3.67
CA LEU A 200 -3.17 -10.12 2.39
C LEU A 200 -2.41 -10.94 1.35
N VAL A 201 -3.13 -11.83 0.67
CA VAL A 201 -2.65 -12.46 -0.56
C VAL A 201 -2.64 -11.44 -1.69
N ASP A 202 -1.71 -11.55 -2.65
CA ASP A 202 -1.68 -10.66 -3.82
C ASP A 202 -2.96 -10.80 -4.64
N GLY A 203 -3.50 -9.65 -5.05
CA GLY A 203 -4.83 -9.54 -5.64
C GLY A 203 -5.93 -9.24 -4.61
N SER A 204 -5.67 -9.41 -3.30
CA SER A 204 -6.58 -8.95 -2.24
C SER A 204 -6.32 -7.50 -1.88
N TYR A 205 -7.37 -6.81 -1.42
CA TYR A 205 -7.29 -5.41 -1.04
C TYR A 205 -8.35 -5.04 0.00
N ILE A 206 -8.13 -3.92 0.66
CA ILE A 206 -9.09 -3.30 1.59
C ILE A 206 -9.47 -1.93 1.05
N THR A 207 -10.75 -1.56 1.19
CA THR A 207 -11.21 -0.20 0.92
C THR A 207 -11.66 0.48 2.20
N GLU A 208 -11.29 1.77 2.34
CA GLU A 208 -11.89 2.71 3.29
C GLU A 208 -12.74 3.70 2.50
N GLU A 209 -14.04 3.65 2.67
CA GLU A 209 -14.97 4.53 1.94
C GLU A 209 -16.12 4.95 2.86
N LYS A 210 -16.35 6.26 3.03
CA LYS A 210 -17.47 6.82 3.84
C LYS A 210 -17.56 6.29 5.28
N GLY A 211 -16.40 5.91 5.85
CA GLY A 211 -16.33 5.35 7.21
C GLY A 211 -16.61 3.84 7.27
N GLU A 212 -16.75 3.19 6.14
CA GLU A 212 -16.88 1.74 6.04
C GLU A 212 -15.55 1.14 5.56
N THR A 213 -15.11 0.08 6.22
CA THR A 213 -13.93 -0.69 5.86
C THR A 213 -14.36 -2.04 5.29
N THR A 214 -13.89 -2.39 4.11
CA THR A 214 -14.27 -3.65 3.44
C THR A 214 -13.04 -4.36 2.88
N LEU A 215 -12.92 -5.63 3.19
CA LEU A 215 -11.90 -6.54 2.66
C LEU A 215 -12.45 -7.28 1.43
N TYR A 216 -11.64 -7.40 0.40
CA TYR A 216 -11.90 -8.14 -0.83
C TYR A 216 -10.82 -9.17 -1.06
N GLY A 217 -11.19 -10.44 -1.11
CA GLY A 217 -10.31 -11.57 -1.39
C GLY A 217 -9.69 -12.19 -0.15
N GLU A 218 -8.69 -13.03 -0.35
CA GLU A 218 -8.12 -13.89 0.66
C GLU A 218 -7.23 -13.14 1.65
N ALA A 219 -7.51 -13.33 2.94
CA ALA A 219 -6.77 -12.68 4.01
C ALA A 219 -6.73 -13.52 5.30
N TYR A 220 -5.72 -13.24 6.10
CA TYR A 220 -5.47 -13.88 7.39
C TYR A 220 -5.28 -12.82 8.47
N ALA A 221 -5.84 -13.04 9.65
CA ALA A 221 -5.59 -12.19 10.82
C ALA A 221 -4.46 -12.78 11.66
N LEU A 222 -3.58 -11.92 12.14
CA LEU A 222 -2.55 -12.23 13.13
C LEU A 222 -2.72 -11.29 14.31
N THR A 223 -3.16 -11.83 15.44
CA THR A 223 -3.41 -11.06 16.67
C THR A 223 -2.95 -11.87 17.88
N ASP A 224 -2.15 -11.27 18.76
CA ASP A 224 -1.62 -11.94 19.97
C ASP A 224 -1.01 -13.32 19.70
N GLY A 225 -0.20 -13.42 18.65
CA GLY A 225 0.46 -14.65 18.22
C GLY A 225 -0.46 -15.71 17.63
N LYS A 226 -1.75 -15.41 17.42
CA LYS A 226 -2.72 -16.33 16.80
C LYS A 226 -2.94 -15.93 15.34
N PHE A 227 -2.78 -16.90 14.46
CA PHE A 227 -2.93 -16.72 13.01
C PHE A 227 -4.09 -17.59 12.49
N PHE A 228 -5.02 -16.96 11.77
CA PHE A 228 -6.20 -17.66 11.23
C PHE A 228 -6.75 -16.94 9.99
N GLN A 229 -7.32 -17.72 9.08
CA GLN A 229 -7.95 -17.20 7.88
C GLN A 229 -9.27 -16.50 8.22
N ILE A 230 -9.50 -15.31 7.66
CA ILE A 230 -10.72 -14.51 7.88
C ILE A 230 -11.54 -14.30 6.61
N SER A 231 -10.94 -14.56 5.43
CA SER A 231 -11.61 -14.42 4.14
C SER A 231 -10.96 -15.33 3.10
N HIS A 232 -11.74 -15.79 2.14
CA HIS A 232 -11.31 -16.60 1.01
C HIS A 232 -11.26 -15.78 -0.29
N VAL A 233 -10.74 -16.41 -1.37
CA VAL A 233 -10.75 -15.83 -2.72
C VAL A 233 -12.21 -15.49 -3.12
N ASP A 234 -12.38 -14.33 -3.76
CA ASP A 234 -13.68 -13.79 -4.21
C ASP A 234 -14.69 -13.47 -3.08
N GLU A 235 -14.29 -13.54 -1.82
CA GLU A 235 -15.14 -13.09 -0.72
C GLU A 235 -15.02 -11.59 -0.46
N ILE A 236 -16.12 -11.00 0.01
CA ILE A 236 -16.22 -9.60 0.43
C ILE A 236 -16.64 -9.59 1.90
N VAL A 237 -15.79 -9.04 2.76
CA VAL A 237 -15.99 -9.06 4.22
C VAL A 237 -15.98 -7.62 4.76
N PRO A 238 -17.09 -7.12 5.33
CA PRO A 238 -17.06 -5.88 6.09
C PRO A 238 -16.18 -6.04 7.34
N LEU A 239 -15.26 -5.11 7.54
CA LEU A 239 -14.41 -5.05 8.73
C LEU A 239 -14.98 -3.94 9.62
N GLY A 240 -15.76 -4.33 10.62
CA GLY A 240 -16.46 -3.43 11.54
C GLY A 240 -15.57 -2.82 12.62
#